data_d20be947c22148d66f810abb0b71cf1e
#
_entry.id   d20be947c22148d66f810abb0b71cf1e
#
_cell.length_a   1.000
_cell.length_b   1.000
_cell.length_c   1.000
_cell.angle_alpha   90.00
_cell.angle_beta   90.00
_cell.angle_gamma   90.00
#
_symmetry.space_group_name_H-M   'P 1'
#
loop_
_entity.id
_entity.type
_entity.pdbx_description
1 polymer ?
#
loop_
_entity_poly.entity_id
_entity_poly.type
_entity_poly.pdbx_seq_one_letter_code
_entity_poly.pdbx_strand_id
1 'polypeptide(L)'
;MHSGRLEVRLDTSLESLLENVPRNGGPGVLATVVATAGSTYRKPGARMLILSDGRYFGLLSGGCLEADLAIHARQVQGSGMPRAVEYDMRGPDDILFGIGAGCEGAMRVLLEPAGPGSPAATALASAGHATRAGRSTSLIMVHESTDLVLGTHDAARTLSPALLDAAQRALADAESRTIDTETAGRRTRAFVQFLAPPPHILICGAGPDAQPVAAAALALGWRVTVVDHRPAYALAERFPGAAVRRVDARSLRSGVAVAECHAVVVMSHHLPSDVAYLRELAEAGVPDYVGLLGPSARRRRIAEELGATSEKLRSRLRGPVGFDIGAVTPEGIALAIISEIHAWLAESP
;
A
#
# COMPACT_ATOMS: atom_id res chain seq x y z
N MET A 1 1.40 21.28 33.73
CA MET A 1 0.79 21.34 32.39
C MET A 1 1.77 20.76 31.39
N HIS A 2 1.69 19.45 31.11
CA HIS A 2 2.51 18.81 30.11
C HIS A 2 1.82 19.02 28.77
N SER A 3 2.39 19.85 27.89
CA SER A 3 2.02 19.93 26.50
C SER A 3 2.54 18.67 25.81
N GLY A 4 1.77 17.60 25.86
CA GLY A 4 2.04 16.42 25.04
C GLY A 4 1.96 16.83 23.57
N ARG A 5 3.10 16.94 22.88
CA ARG A 5 3.13 17.01 21.43
C ARG A 5 2.47 15.74 20.91
N LEU A 6 1.32 15.90 20.25
CA LEU A 6 0.69 14.83 19.47
C LEU A 6 1.70 14.38 18.40
N GLU A 7 2.30 13.22 18.58
CA GLU A 7 3.17 12.63 17.57
C GLU A 7 2.28 11.98 16.50
N VAL A 8 2.08 12.70 15.40
CA VAL A 8 1.32 12.24 14.24
C VAL A 8 2.26 11.55 13.28
N ARG A 9 2.13 10.25 13.09
CA ARG A 9 2.78 9.52 12.00
C ARG A 9 1.78 9.33 10.87
N LEU A 10 2.08 9.90 9.71
CA LEU A 10 1.21 9.89 8.53
C LEU A 10 1.25 8.58 7.74
N ASP A 11 2.12 7.65 8.10
CA ASP A 11 2.18 6.34 7.46
C ASP A 11 0.91 5.55 7.78
N THR A 12 0.10 5.34 6.75
CA THR A 12 -1.18 4.63 6.80
C THR A 12 -1.09 3.21 6.24
N SER A 13 0.12 2.74 5.96
CA SER A 13 0.31 1.36 5.50
C SER A 13 -0.22 0.38 6.55
N LEU A 14 -0.72 -0.75 6.08
CA LEU A 14 -1.20 -1.82 6.96
C LEU A 14 -0.08 -2.27 7.92
N GLU A 15 1.16 -2.25 7.46
CA GLU A 15 2.33 -2.63 8.25
C GLU A 15 2.60 -1.66 9.39
N SER A 16 2.61 -0.36 9.10
CA SER A 16 2.79 0.67 10.13
C SER A 16 1.70 0.62 11.19
N LEU A 17 0.45 0.41 10.79
CA LEU A 17 -0.65 0.26 11.75
C LEU A 17 -0.47 -0.99 12.62
N LEU A 18 -0.08 -2.12 12.05
CA LEU A 18 0.14 -3.38 12.79
C LEU A 18 1.30 -3.30 13.76
N GLU A 19 2.40 -2.63 13.39
CA GLU A 19 3.55 -2.42 14.25
C GLU A 19 3.22 -1.58 15.49
N ASN A 20 2.26 -0.68 15.37
CA ASN A 20 1.83 0.23 16.42
C ASN A 20 0.63 -0.28 17.24
N VAL A 21 0.01 -1.42 16.88
CA VAL A 21 -0.98 -2.09 17.72
C VAL A 21 -0.31 -2.45 19.05
N PRO A 22 -0.88 -2.04 20.20
CA PRO A 22 -0.26 -2.25 21.50
C PRO A 22 0.01 -3.72 21.80
N ARG A 23 1.28 -4.11 21.89
CA ARG A 23 1.68 -5.50 22.21
C ARG A 23 1.46 -5.87 23.66
N ASN A 24 1.40 -4.88 24.56
CA ASN A 24 1.31 -5.05 26.01
C ASN A 24 -0.11 -4.88 26.56
N GLY A 25 -1.14 -5.12 25.76
CA GLY A 25 -2.54 -5.14 26.22
C GLY A 25 -3.17 -3.76 26.46
N GLY A 26 -2.53 -2.67 26.06
CA GLY A 26 -3.16 -1.35 26.09
C GLY A 26 -4.33 -1.28 25.10
N PRO A 27 -5.45 -0.60 25.44
CA PRO A 27 -6.58 -0.48 24.54
C PRO A 27 -6.25 0.46 23.38
N GLY A 28 -6.12 -0.09 22.17
CA GLY A 28 -6.13 0.65 20.92
C GLY A 28 -7.50 0.58 20.27
N VAL A 29 -7.84 1.53 19.44
CA VAL A 29 -9.03 1.53 18.60
C VAL A 29 -8.64 1.78 17.15
N LEU A 30 -9.07 0.91 16.28
CA LEU A 30 -8.95 1.08 14.84
C LEU A 30 -10.18 1.83 14.33
N ALA A 31 -9.97 2.95 13.68
CA ALA A 31 -10.99 3.70 12.95
C ALA A 31 -10.79 3.47 11.46
N THR A 32 -11.80 2.94 10.77
CA THR A 32 -11.77 2.65 9.34
C THR A 32 -12.89 3.36 8.63
N VAL A 33 -12.60 4.10 7.54
CA VAL A 33 -13.62 4.63 6.64
C VAL A 33 -14.26 3.47 5.89
N VAL A 34 -15.57 3.26 6.06
CA VAL A 34 -16.31 2.14 5.46
C VAL A 34 -17.30 2.58 4.38
N ALA A 35 -17.67 3.86 4.36
CA ALA A 35 -18.49 4.43 3.29
C ALA A 35 -18.21 5.93 3.15
N THR A 36 -18.35 6.46 1.93
CA THR A 36 -18.27 7.89 1.63
C THR A 36 -19.30 8.27 0.59
N ALA A 37 -19.74 9.54 0.63
CA ALA A 37 -20.57 10.15 -0.41
C ALA A 37 -20.06 11.57 -0.67
N GLY A 38 -20.07 12.01 -1.94
CA GLY A 38 -19.53 13.30 -2.34
C GLY A 38 -18.00 13.41 -2.23
N SER A 39 -17.52 14.64 -2.04
CA SER A 39 -16.08 14.94 -1.95
C SER A 39 -15.57 14.72 -0.53
N THR A 40 -14.69 13.75 -0.33
CA THR A 40 -14.08 13.43 0.95
C THR A 40 -12.57 13.35 0.84
N TYR A 41 -11.86 13.74 1.92
CA TYR A 41 -10.40 13.72 1.98
C TYR A 41 -9.84 12.30 1.80
N ARG A 42 -10.47 11.30 2.42
CA ARG A 42 -10.09 9.89 2.31
C ARG A 42 -11.23 9.05 1.75
N LYS A 43 -10.89 7.95 1.14
CA LYS A 43 -11.81 6.97 0.56
C LYS A 43 -12.01 5.77 1.48
N PRO A 44 -13.05 4.94 1.26
CA PRO A 44 -13.24 3.71 2.01
C PRO A 44 -11.98 2.84 2.02
N GLY A 45 -11.68 2.26 3.17
CA GLY A 45 -10.47 1.50 3.43
C GLY A 45 -9.35 2.29 4.11
N ALA A 46 -9.42 3.63 4.16
CA ALA A 46 -8.49 4.43 4.94
C ALA A 46 -8.64 4.14 6.43
N ARG A 47 -7.51 4.11 7.15
CA ARG A 47 -7.46 3.71 8.56
C ARG A 47 -6.68 4.68 9.42
N MET A 48 -7.05 4.72 10.69
CA MET A 48 -6.33 5.40 11.76
C MET A 48 -6.38 4.54 13.01
N LEU A 49 -5.23 4.33 13.65
CA LEU A 49 -5.12 3.68 14.96
C LEU A 49 -5.05 4.74 16.04
N ILE A 50 -5.93 4.69 17.02
CA ILE A 50 -6.01 5.61 18.14
C ILE A 50 -5.62 4.85 19.41
N LEU A 51 -4.59 5.33 20.12
CA LEU A 51 -4.12 4.74 21.36
C LEU A 51 -4.79 5.38 22.57
N SER A 52 -4.78 4.68 23.71
CA SER A 52 -5.36 5.16 24.97
C SER A 52 -4.68 6.39 25.55
N ASP A 53 -3.41 6.63 25.19
CA ASP A 53 -2.64 7.80 25.61
C ASP A 53 -2.88 9.04 24.72
N GLY A 54 -3.77 8.93 23.71
CA GLY A 54 -4.14 10.02 22.79
C GLY A 54 -3.26 10.12 21.56
N ARG A 55 -2.20 9.33 21.43
CA ARG A 55 -1.44 9.23 20.17
C ARG A 55 -2.27 8.54 19.12
N TYR A 56 -2.06 8.89 17.86
CA TYR A 56 -2.68 8.20 16.75
C TYR A 56 -1.74 8.04 15.56
N PHE A 57 -1.98 7.02 14.76
CA PHE A 57 -1.25 6.66 13.55
C PHE A 57 -2.22 6.62 12.39
N GLY A 58 -1.89 7.26 11.30
CA GLY A 58 -2.79 7.45 10.17
C GLY A 58 -3.64 8.72 10.30
N LEU A 59 -4.42 9.01 9.25
CA LEU A 59 -5.22 10.23 9.14
C LEU A 59 -6.47 9.96 8.30
N LEU A 60 -7.64 10.40 8.74
CA LEU A 60 -8.91 10.21 8.01
C LEU A 60 -9.47 11.51 7.41
N SER A 61 -9.18 12.68 8.01
CA SER A 61 -9.84 13.93 7.62
C SER A 61 -8.91 15.14 7.48
N GLY A 62 -7.62 15.00 7.60
CA GLY A 62 -6.72 16.16 7.57
C GLY A 62 -6.69 16.99 8.84
N GLY A 63 -7.19 16.46 9.95
CA GLY A 63 -7.15 17.09 11.27
C GLY A 63 -8.52 17.50 11.83
N CYS A 64 -9.56 17.50 11.01
CA CYS A 64 -10.89 18.02 11.40
C CYS A 64 -11.68 17.07 12.30
N LEU A 65 -11.67 15.77 12.01
CA LEU A 65 -12.49 14.78 12.71
C LEU A 65 -11.72 14.00 13.78
N GLU A 66 -10.41 14.10 13.80
CA GLU A 66 -9.55 13.30 14.67
C GLU A 66 -9.82 13.52 16.16
N ALA A 67 -10.13 14.76 16.56
CA ALA A 67 -10.49 15.07 17.94
C ALA A 67 -11.80 14.41 18.38
N ASP A 68 -12.81 14.43 17.53
CA ASP A 68 -14.11 13.78 17.79
C ASP A 68 -13.99 12.25 17.72
N LEU A 69 -13.23 11.72 16.76
CA LEU A 69 -12.93 10.29 16.68
C LEU A 69 -12.23 9.78 17.95
N ALA A 70 -11.36 10.61 18.58
CA ALA A 70 -10.75 10.26 19.87
C ALA A 70 -11.77 10.17 21.01
N ILE A 71 -12.85 10.96 20.98
CA ILE A 71 -13.95 10.85 21.95
C ILE A 71 -14.69 9.52 21.77
N HIS A 72 -15.05 9.19 20.52
CA HIS A 72 -15.70 7.93 20.19
C HIS A 72 -14.79 6.72 20.48
N ALA A 73 -13.49 6.84 20.25
CA ALA A 73 -12.52 5.79 20.59
C ALA A 73 -12.50 5.46 22.09
N ARG A 74 -12.59 6.47 22.97
CA ARG A 74 -12.70 6.22 24.41
C ARG A 74 -13.95 5.45 24.79
N GLN A 75 -15.08 5.69 24.10
CA GLN A 75 -16.31 4.92 24.33
C GLN A 75 -16.16 3.45 23.90
N VAL A 76 -15.51 3.21 22.75
CA VAL A 76 -15.19 1.86 22.27
C VAL A 76 -14.21 1.16 23.22
N GLN A 77 -13.20 1.86 23.73
CA GLN A 77 -12.27 1.31 24.73
C GLN A 77 -12.98 0.90 26.03
N GLY A 78 -13.91 1.73 26.50
CA GLY A 78 -14.66 1.46 27.73
C GLY A 78 -15.71 0.34 27.60
N SER A 79 -16.37 0.24 26.44
CA SER A 79 -17.40 -0.78 26.21
C SER A 79 -16.86 -2.11 25.65
N GLY A 80 -15.69 -2.07 25.01
CA GLY A 80 -15.17 -3.20 24.22
C GLY A 80 -15.98 -3.52 22.96
N MET A 81 -16.97 -2.69 22.60
CA MET A 81 -17.90 -2.94 21.49
C MET A 81 -17.61 -2.02 20.32
N PRO A 82 -17.57 -2.53 19.08
CA PRO A 82 -17.46 -1.71 17.86
C PRO A 82 -18.60 -0.73 17.73
N ARG A 83 -18.32 0.40 17.07
CA ARG A 83 -19.29 1.46 16.81
C ARG A 83 -19.08 2.08 15.44
N ALA A 84 -20.16 2.34 14.70
CA ALA A 84 -20.12 3.15 13.49
C ALA A 84 -20.57 4.59 13.81
N VAL A 85 -19.84 5.57 13.27
CA VAL A 85 -20.13 7.01 13.39
C VAL A 85 -20.25 7.59 11.98
N GLU A 86 -21.20 8.47 11.79
CA GLU A 86 -21.41 9.15 10.51
C GLU A 86 -21.14 10.65 10.66
N TYR A 87 -20.39 11.19 9.70
CA TYR A 87 -20.08 12.59 9.56
C TYR A 87 -20.65 13.06 8.23
N ASP A 88 -21.68 13.89 8.26
CA ASP A 88 -22.27 14.53 7.07
C ASP A 88 -21.89 16.00 7.03
N MET A 89 -21.02 16.37 6.11
CA MET A 89 -20.47 17.72 5.93
C MET A 89 -21.12 18.43 4.72
N ARG A 90 -22.25 17.94 4.21
CA ARG A 90 -22.93 18.47 3.02
C ARG A 90 -23.95 19.55 3.33
N GLY A 91 -24.26 19.83 4.59
CA GLY A 91 -25.29 20.80 5.00
C GLY A 91 -24.76 22.23 5.07
N PRO A 92 -25.59 23.24 4.76
CA PRO A 92 -25.22 24.63 4.94
C PRO A 92 -25.03 25.03 6.42
N ASP A 93 -25.54 24.23 7.35
CA ASP A 93 -25.46 24.43 8.79
C ASP A 93 -24.32 23.59 9.44
N ASP A 94 -23.25 23.31 8.71
CA ASP A 94 -22.07 22.60 9.25
C ASP A 94 -21.30 23.45 10.28
N ILE A 95 -22.07 24.09 11.18
CA ILE A 95 -21.59 24.87 12.33
C ILE A 95 -21.08 23.93 13.43
N LEU A 96 -21.51 22.67 13.46
CA LEU A 96 -21.11 21.70 14.50
C LEU A 96 -19.62 21.32 14.43
N PHE A 97 -19.03 21.37 13.25
CA PHE A 97 -17.61 21.13 13.06
C PHE A 97 -16.81 22.39 12.68
N GLY A 98 -17.48 23.55 12.49
CA GLY A 98 -16.93 24.91 12.52
C GLY A 98 -15.74 25.23 11.61
N ILE A 99 -15.45 24.40 10.65
CA ILE A 99 -14.12 24.37 10.04
C ILE A 99 -14.26 24.56 8.55
N GLY A 100 -14.91 25.44 7.97
CA GLY A 100 -14.75 25.82 6.55
C GLY A 100 -13.86 24.86 5.71
N ALA A 101 -13.96 23.56 5.94
CA ALA A 101 -13.01 22.53 5.49
C ALA A 101 -13.12 22.26 3.98
N GLY A 102 -14.04 22.90 3.27
CA GLY A 102 -14.20 22.73 1.82
C GLY A 102 -14.54 21.29 1.36
N CYS A 103 -14.89 20.40 2.29
CA CYS A 103 -15.30 19.03 1.99
C CYS A 103 -16.83 18.96 1.95
N GLU A 104 -17.40 18.85 0.76
CA GLU A 104 -18.85 18.69 0.54
C GLU A 104 -19.22 17.20 0.48
N GLY A 105 -18.85 16.42 1.49
CA GLY A 105 -19.04 14.97 1.49
C GLY A 105 -19.58 14.43 2.81
N ALA A 106 -19.97 13.17 2.80
CA ALA A 106 -20.28 12.41 4.00
C ALA A 106 -19.34 11.22 4.15
N MET A 107 -19.05 10.85 5.39
CA MET A 107 -18.14 9.75 5.71
C MET A 107 -18.71 8.92 6.86
N ARG A 108 -18.70 7.61 6.70
CA ARG A 108 -19.02 6.67 7.79
C ARG A 108 -17.75 5.99 8.24
N VAL A 109 -17.47 6.04 9.53
CA VAL A 109 -16.27 5.48 10.17
C VAL A 109 -16.68 4.38 11.14
N LEU A 110 -16.11 3.19 10.97
CA LEU A 110 -16.22 2.08 11.91
C LEU A 110 -15.05 2.15 12.88
N LEU A 111 -15.35 2.22 14.18
CA LEU A 111 -14.38 2.16 15.26
C LEU A 111 -14.47 0.79 15.95
N GLU A 112 -13.34 0.11 16.11
CA GLU A 112 -13.25 -1.24 16.65
C GLU A 112 -12.11 -1.35 17.67
N PRO A 113 -12.27 -2.19 18.72
CA PRO A 113 -11.13 -2.52 19.57
C PRO A 113 -9.98 -3.11 18.75
N ALA A 114 -8.76 -2.62 18.94
CA ALA A 114 -7.57 -3.02 18.22
C ALA A 114 -6.43 -3.50 19.15
N GLY A 115 -6.78 -4.10 20.26
CA GLY A 115 -5.82 -4.76 21.16
C GLY A 115 -5.43 -6.16 20.67
N PRO A 116 -4.40 -6.78 21.28
CA PRO A 116 -4.00 -8.15 20.96
C PRO A 116 -5.16 -9.12 21.05
N GLY A 117 -5.35 -9.93 20.01
CA GLY A 117 -6.43 -10.92 19.93
C GLY A 117 -7.81 -10.36 19.57
N SER A 118 -7.96 -9.05 19.38
CA SER A 118 -9.21 -8.50 18.85
C SER A 118 -9.47 -8.98 17.42
N PRO A 119 -10.75 -9.11 17.00
CA PRO A 119 -11.07 -9.52 15.63
C PRO A 119 -10.41 -8.63 14.57
N ALA A 120 -10.44 -7.30 14.73
CA ALA A 120 -9.84 -6.35 13.82
C ALA A 120 -8.32 -6.54 13.71
N ALA A 121 -7.60 -6.61 14.85
CA ALA A 121 -6.14 -6.81 14.84
C ALA A 121 -5.76 -8.16 14.22
N THR A 122 -6.52 -9.21 14.51
CA THR A 122 -6.28 -10.55 13.94
C THR A 122 -6.50 -10.58 12.42
N ALA A 123 -7.60 -9.98 11.95
CA ALA A 123 -7.92 -9.91 10.52
C ALA A 123 -6.88 -9.08 9.76
N LEU A 124 -6.45 -7.94 10.31
CA LEU A 124 -5.40 -7.11 9.73
C LEU A 124 -4.05 -7.84 9.68
N ALA A 125 -3.69 -8.56 10.76
CA ALA A 125 -2.44 -9.34 10.78
C ALA A 125 -2.45 -10.45 9.72
N SER A 126 -3.57 -11.17 9.58
CA SER A 126 -3.78 -12.18 8.54
C SER A 126 -3.67 -11.57 7.14
N ALA A 127 -4.33 -10.43 6.91
CA ALA A 127 -4.28 -9.71 5.64
C ALA A 127 -2.85 -9.22 5.32
N GLY A 128 -2.15 -8.62 6.29
CA GLY A 128 -0.76 -8.21 6.14
C GLY A 128 0.18 -9.38 5.85
N HIS A 129 -0.05 -10.54 6.47
CA HIS A 129 0.71 -11.76 6.15
C HIS A 129 0.45 -12.23 4.71
N ALA A 130 -0.80 -12.25 4.27
CA ALA A 130 -1.17 -12.67 2.91
C ALA A 130 -0.54 -11.74 1.86
N THR A 131 -0.66 -10.42 2.02
CA THR A 131 -0.14 -9.43 1.06
C THR A 131 1.40 -9.43 1.01
N ARG A 132 2.08 -9.58 2.15
CA ARG A 132 3.54 -9.77 2.16
C ARG A 132 3.98 -11.05 1.44
N ALA A 133 3.17 -12.10 1.53
CA ALA A 133 3.40 -13.35 0.79
C ALA A 133 3.01 -13.28 -0.70
N GLY A 134 2.74 -12.08 -1.23
CA GLY A 134 2.37 -11.87 -2.63
C GLY A 134 0.94 -12.32 -2.99
N ARG A 135 0.05 -12.50 -1.99
CA ARG A 135 -1.32 -12.97 -2.21
C ARG A 135 -2.32 -11.86 -1.94
N SER A 136 -3.25 -11.64 -2.87
CA SER A 136 -4.40 -10.78 -2.63
C SER A 136 -5.32 -11.38 -1.56
N THR A 137 -6.01 -10.51 -0.83
CA THR A 137 -7.00 -10.92 0.18
C THR A 137 -8.13 -9.91 0.26
N SER A 138 -9.18 -10.22 1.00
CA SER A 138 -10.27 -9.29 1.28
C SER A 138 -10.59 -9.24 2.76
N LEU A 139 -11.05 -8.07 3.22
CA LEU A 139 -11.57 -7.85 4.57
C LEU A 139 -13.04 -7.46 4.47
N ILE A 140 -13.89 -8.04 5.33
CA ILE A 140 -15.32 -7.72 5.41
C ILE A 140 -15.54 -6.90 6.67
N MET A 141 -16.04 -5.68 6.53
CA MET A 141 -16.33 -4.76 7.63
C MET A 141 -17.83 -4.49 7.69
N VAL A 142 -18.51 -5.13 8.64
CA VAL A 142 -19.93 -4.90 8.92
C VAL A 142 -20.06 -3.62 9.73
N HIS A 143 -20.74 -2.60 9.18
CA HIS A 143 -20.88 -1.31 9.82
C HIS A 143 -22.32 -0.90 10.12
N GLU A 144 -23.30 -1.71 9.69
CA GLU A 144 -24.71 -1.61 10.05
C GLU A 144 -25.32 -3.02 9.95
N SER A 145 -25.93 -3.50 11.00
CA SER A 145 -26.66 -4.79 11.00
C SER A 145 -27.64 -4.87 12.14
N THR A 146 -28.71 -5.62 11.92
CA THR A 146 -29.72 -5.95 12.93
C THR A 146 -29.44 -7.28 13.64
N ASP A 147 -28.54 -8.11 13.11
CA ASP A 147 -28.27 -9.47 13.59
C ASP A 147 -26.79 -9.83 13.70
N LEU A 148 -25.91 -9.14 12.96
CA LEU A 148 -24.48 -9.37 13.04
C LEU A 148 -23.81 -8.34 13.94
N VAL A 149 -22.78 -8.77 14.63
CA VAL A 149 -21.91 -7.86 15.37
C VAL A 149 -21.17 -6.96 14.38
N LEU A 150 -21.19 -5.66 14.64
CA LEU A 150 -20.37 -4.71 13.85
C LEU A 150 -18.90 -5.07 13.98
N GLY A 151 -18.13 -4.78 12.94
CA GLY A 151 -16.70 -4.98 13.01
C GLY A 151 -16.12 -5.69 11.79
N THR A 152 -14.81 -5.88 11.84
CA THR A 152 -14.05 -6.61 10.83
C THR A 152 -14.15 -8.10 11.04
N HIS A 153 -14.58 -8.81 10.01
CA HIS A 153 -14.73 -10.26 10.00
C HIS A 153 -13.74 -10.90 9.05
N ASP A 154 -13.17 -12.01 9.47
CA ASP A 154 -12.44 -12.92 8.60
C ASP A 154 -13.44 -13.71 7.74
N ALA A 155 -13.18 -13.81 6.45
CA ALA A 155 -14.01 -14.59 5.51
C ALA A 155 -14.12 -16.08 5.88
N ALA A 156 -13.22 -16.59 6.73
CA ALA A 156 -13.27 -17.96 7.24
C ALA A 156 -14.32 -18.17 8.38
N ARG A 157 -14.88 -17.10 8.97
CA ARG A 157 -15.91 -17.18 9.99
C ARG A 157 -17.30 -17.22 9.33
N THR A 158 -18.27 -17.82 10.03
CA THR A 158 -19.66 -18.02 9.57
C THR A 158 -20.33 -16.67 9.31
N LEU A 159 -20.18 -16.16 8.08
CA LEU A 159 -20.85 -14.99 7.54
C LEU A 159 -22.03 -15.45 6.66
N SER A 160 -22.96 -14.52 6.38
CA SER A 160 -24.03 -14.82 5.44
C SER A 160 -23.46 -15.19 4.06
N PRO A 161 -24.13 -16.06 3.29
CA PRO A 161 -23.68 -16.41 1.93
C PRO A 161 -23.45 -15.19 1.03
N ALA A 162 -24.26 -14.12 1.19
CA ALA A 162 -24.13 -12.89 0.42
C ALA A 162 -22.82 -12.15 0.72
N LEU A 163 -22.35 -12.13 1.98
CA LEU A 163 -21.09 -11.50 2.36
C LEU A 163 -19.88 -12.30 1.84
N LEU A 164 -19.97 -13.63 1.88
CA LEU A 164 -18.93 -14.51 1.34
C LEU A 164 -18.80 -14.38 -0.17
N ASP A 165 -19.93 -14.39 -0.89
CA ASP A 165 -19.97 -14.19 -2.34
C ASP A 165 -19.39 -12.80 -2.73
N ALA A 166 -19.68 -11.76 -1.97
CA ALA A 166 -19.10 -10.45 -2.20
C ALA A 166 -17.57 -10.41 -1.95
N ALA A 167 -17.07 -11.14 -0.95
CA ALA A 167 -15.63 -11.25 -0.73
C ALA A 167 -14.95 -11.98 -1.91
N GLN A 168 -15.58 -13.03 -2.43
CA GLN A 168 -15.08 -13.74 -3.62
C GLN A 168 -15.08 -12.85 -4.87
N ARG A 169 -16.18 -12.10 -5.08
CA ARG A 169 -16.23 -11.13 -6.19
C ARG A 169 -15.22 -10.01 -6.02
N ALA A 170 -15.00 -9.49 -4.83
CA ALA A 170 -13.97 -8.49 -4.58
C ALA A 170 -12.57 -8.99 -4.97
N LEU A 171 -12.27 -10.27 -4.72
CA LEU A 171 -11.02 -10.91 -5.13
C LEU A 171 -10.95 -11.16 -6.63
N ALA A 172 -12.05 -11.62 -7.24
CA ALA A 172 -12.09 -11.93 -8.68
C ALA A 172 -11.96 -10.68 -9.55
N ASP A 173 -12.62 -9.58 -9.14
CA ASP A 173 -12.65 -8.32 -9.88
C ASP A 173 -11.51 -7.36 -9.46
N ALA A 174 -10.70 -7.74 -8.45
CA ALA A 174 -9.66 -6.90 -7.84
C ALA A 174 -10.20 -5.53 -7.36
N GLU A 175 -11.43 -5.48 -6.87
CA GLU A 175 -12.13 -4.24 -6.53
C GLU A 175 -12.83 -4.33 -5.17
N SER A 176 -12.70 -3.25 -4.38
CA SER A 176 -13.46 -3.09 -3.13
C SER A 176 -14.90 -2.70 -3.42
N ARG A 177 -15.85 -3.20 -2.59
CA ARG A 177 -17.29 -2.96 -2.82
C ARG A 177 -18.07 -2.78 -1.53
N THR A 178 -19.15 -2.00 -1.60
CA THR A 178 -20.14 -1.91 -0.52
C THR A 178 -21.30 -2.86 -0.83
N ILE A 179 -21.80 -3.51 0.21
CA ILE A 179 -22.96 -4.39 0.14
C ILE A 179 -24.04 -3.83 1.03
N ASP A 180 -25.25 -3.87 0.53
CA ASP A 180 -26.49 -3.63 1.27
C ASP A 180 -27.39 -4.83 1.01
N THR A 181 -27.58 -5.69 2.00
CA THR A 181 -28.38 -6.91 1.88
C THR A 181 -29.53 -6.91 2.88
N GLU A 182 -30.68 -7.41 2.45
CA GLU A 182 -31.80 -7.67 3.32
C GLU A 182 -32.24 -9.13 3.17
N THR A 183 -32.23 -9.88 4.26
CA THR A 183 -32.63 -11.28 4.29
C THR A 183 -33.58 -11.49 5.47
N ALA A 184 -34.80 -11.95 5.20
CA ALA A 184 -35.85 -12.17 6.22
C ALA A 184 -36.11 -10.95 7.13
N GLY A 185 -36.11 -9.73 6.53
CA GLY A 185 -36.31 -8.47 7.27
C GLY A 185 -35.10 -8.00 8.07
N ARG A 186 -33.95 -8.65 7.90
CA ARG A 186 -32.68 -8.28 8.56
C ARG A 186 -31.76 -7.59 7.57
N ARG A 187 -31.49 -6.33 7.82
CA ARG A 187 -30.61 -5.53 6.97
C ARG A 187 -29.16 -5.59 7.45
N THR A 188 -28.25 -5.77 6.51
CA THR A 188 -26.81 -5.74 6.78
C THR A 188 -26.11 -4.89 5.71
N ARG A 189 -25.33 -3.92 6.16
CA ARG A 189 -24.42 -3.15 5.33
C ARG A 189 -22.98 -3.45 5.70
N ALA A 190 -22.19 -3.76 4.71
CA ALA A 190 -20.77 -4.06 4.88
C ALA A 190 -19.94 -3.42 3.77
N PHE A 191 -18.72 -3.05 4.11
CA PHE A 191 -17.68 -2.72 3.15
C PHE A 191 -16.75 -3.93 3.02
N VAL A 192 -16.59 -4.43 1.80
CA VAL A 192 -15.65 -5.50 1.46
C VAL A 192 -14.47 -4.85 0.76
N GLN A 193 -13.34 -4.82 1.46
CA GLN A 193 -12.11 -4.25 0.94
C GLN A 193 -11.27 -5.32 0.26
N PHE A 194 -10.93 -5.10 -1.00
CA PHE A 194 -9.86 -5.81 -1.68
C PHE A 194 -8.50 -5.24 -1.27
N LEU A 195 -7.56 -6.11 -0.97
CA LEU A 195 -6.19 -5.78 -0.61
C LEU A 195 -5.23 -6.53 -1.53
N ALA A 196 -4.60 -5.79 -2.43
CA ALA A 196 -3.54 -6.31 -3.28
C ALA A 196 -2.21 -6.43 -2.51
N PRO A 197 -1.30 -7.32 -2.95
CA PRO A 197 0.09 -7.24 -2.54
C PRO A 197 0.69 -5.87 -2.88
N PRO A 198 1.59 -5.33 -2.05
CA PRO A 198 2.29 -4.11 -2.43
C PRO A 198 3.12 -4.33 -3.70
N PRO A 199 3.23 -3.33 -4.57
CA PRO A 199 4.08 -3.40 -5.75
C PRO A 199 5.49 -3.88 -5.40
N HIS A 200 6.07 -4.74 -6.21
CA HIS A 200 7.43 -5.23 -6.03
C HIS A 200 8.31 -4.72 -7.17
N ILE A 201 9.34 -3.95 -6.83
CA ILE A 201 10.34 -3.49 -7.79
C ILE A 201 11.67 -4.20 -7.58
N LEU A 202 12.32 -4.52 -8.70
CA LEU A 202 13.67 -5.05 -8.75
C LEU A 202 14.62 -3.97 -9.27
N ILE A 203 15.68 -3.68 -8.54
CA ILE A 203 16.74 -2.75 -8.93
C ILE A 203 17.99 -3.55 -9.27
N CYS A 204 18.40 -3.52 -10.53
CA CYS A 204 19.60 -4.18 -11.04
C CYS A 204 20.76 -3.19 -11.07
N GLY A 205 21.64 -3.27 -10.09
CA GLY A 205 22.72 -2.36 -9.79
C GLY A 205 22.55 -1.68 -8.44
N ALA A 206 23.51 -1.81 -7.54
CA ALA A 206 23.50 -1.26 -6.19
C ALA A 206 24.44 -0.04 -6.06
N GLY A 207 24.51 0.78 -7.10
CA GLY A 207 25.24 2.05 -7.09
C GLY A 207 24.73 3.03 -6.03
N PRO A 208 25.45 4.14 -5.77
CA PRO A 208 24.99 5.15 -4.83
C PRO A 208 23.62 5.75 -5.21
N ASP A 209 23.36 5.89 -6.48
CA ASP A 209 22.12 6.41 -7.07
C ASP A 209 20.92 5.43 -6.96
N ALA A 210 21.17 4.14 -6.74
CA ALA A 210 20.13 3.18 -6.46
C ALA A 210 19.53 3.34 -5.04
N GLN A 211 20.27 3.94 -4.10
CA GLN A 211 19.80 4.12 -2.72
C GLN A 211 18.56 5.02 -2.63
N PRO A 212 18.55 6.23 -3.23
CA PRO A 212 17.36 7.07 -3.19
C PRO A 212 16.18 6.46 -3.97
N VAL A 213 16.41 5.66 -5.02
CA VAL A 213 15.33 4.94 -5.73
C VAL A 213 14.70 3.90 -4.79
N ALA A 214 15.51 3.10 -4.11
CA ALA A 214 15.02 2.12 -3.15
C ALA A 214 14.30 2.78 -1.98
N ALA A 215 14.86 3.86 -1.42
CA ALA A 215 14.25 4.60 -0.31
C ALA A 215 12.90 5.20 -0.68
N ALA A 216 12.77 5.82 -1.87
CA ALA A 216 11.52 6.39 -2.35
C ALA A 216 10.44 5.32 -2.57
N ALA A 217 10.79 4.16 -3.14
CA ALA A 217 9.86 3.05 -3.31
C ALA A 217 9.39 2.48 -1.97
N LEU A 218 10.31 2.29 -1.01
CA LEU A 218 9.99 1.83 0.34
C LEU A 218 9.08 2.81 1.09
N ALA A 219 9.30 4.12 0.92
CA ALA A 219 8.44 5.16 1.51
C ALA A 219 6.99 5.12 0.97
N LEU A 220 6.78 4.58 -0.23
CA LEU A 220 5.45 4.30 -0.80
C LEU A 220 4.87 2.94 -0.33
N GLY A 221 5.57 2.20 0.54
CA GLY A 221 5.16 0.87 0.99
C GLY A 221 5.41 -0.23 -0.03
N TRP A 222 6.22 0.00 -1.06
CA TRP A 222 6.53 -1.02 -2.07
C TRP A 222 7.58 -2.01 -1.55
N ARG A 223 7.55 -3.22 -2.07
CA ARG A 223 8.60 -4.22 -1.86
C ARG A 223 9.77 -3.91 -2.80
N VAL A 224 10.99 -3.92 -2.27
CA VAL A 224 12.19 -3.61 -3.04
C VAL A 224 13.18 -4.75 -2.92
N THR A 225 13.66 -5.25 -4.07
CA THR A 225 14.82 -6.13 -4.16
C THR A 225 15.92 -5.44 -4.93
N VAL A 226 17.12 -5.39 -4.37
CA VAL A 226 18.32 -4.82 -5.02
C VAL A 226 19.29 -5.94 -5.31
N VAL A 227 19.81 -5.99 -6.53
CA VAL A 227 20.83 -6.99 -6.92
C VAL A 227 22.10 -6.33 -7.46
N ASP A 228 23.24 -6.85 -7.08
CA ASP A 228 24.54 -6.49 -7.66
C ASP A 228 25.51 -7.67 -7.50
N HIS A 229 26.42 -7.85 -8.46
CA HIS A 229 27.44 -8.91 -8.37
C HIS A 229 28.62 -8.51 -7.48
N ARG A 230 28.82 -7.22 -7.28
CA ARG A 230 29.96 -6.66 -6.52
C ARG A 230 29.68 -6.75 -5.01
N PRO A 231 30.52 -7.46 -4.22
CA PRO A 231 30.27 -7.64 -2.79
C PRO A 231 30.30 -6.32 -2.00
N ALA A 232 31.09 -5.33 -2.42
CA ALA A 232 31.17 -4.03 -1.77
C ALA A 232 29.93 -3.14 -1.99
N TYR A 233 29.05 -3.52 -2.93
CA TYR A 233 27.84 -2.79 -3.25
C TYR A 233 26.57 -3.49 -2.77
N ALA A 234 26.52 -4.81 -2.86
CA ALA A 234 25.39 -5.64 -2.43
C ALA A 234 25.40 -5.84 -0.89
N LEU A 235 25.29 -4.73 -0.16
CA LEU A 235 25.28 -4.67 1.31
C LEU A 235 23.91 -4.21 1.83
N ALA A 236 23.32 -4.96 2.75
CA ALA A 236 22.00 -4.67 3.31
C ALA A 236 21.96 -3.30 4.04
N GLU A 237 23.07 -2.92 4.68
CA GLU A 237 23.19 -1.66 5.41
C GLU A 237 23.03 -0.44 4.50
N ARG A 238 23.27 -0.58 3.21
CA ARG A 238 23.12 0.49 2.22
C ARG A 238 21.69 0.67 1.75
N PHE A 239 20.83 -0.30 1.96
CA PHE A 239 19.44 -0.34 1.49
C PHE A 239 18.49 -0.78 2.63
N PRO A 240 18.38 0.01 3.71
CA PRO A 240 17.52 -0.34 4.84
C PRO A 240 16.08 -0.61 4.40
N GLY A 241 15.51 -1.76 4.77
CA GLY A 241 14.15 -2.17 4.40
C GLY A 241 14.04 -2.90 3.06
N ALA A 242 15.06 -2.89 2.21
CA ALA A 242 15.08 -3.67 0.96
C ALA A 242 15.71 -5.05 1.14
N ALA A 243 15.27 -6.01 0.32
CA ALA A 243 15.98 -7.28 0.17
C ALA A 243 17.21 -7.08 -0.74
N VAL A 244 18.41 -7.25 -0.21
CA VAL A 244 19.64 -7.13 -0.99
C VAL A 244 20.21 -8.50 -1.29
N ARG A 245 20.54 -8.75 -2.56
CA ARG A 245 21.09 -10.04 -3.01
C ARG A 245 22.35 -9.84 -3.86
N ARG A 246 23.37 -10.62 -3.58
CA ARG A 246 24.55 -10.70 -4.44
C ARG A 246 24.27 -11.70 -5.55
N VAL A 247 24.06 -11.22 -6.77
CA VAL A 247 23.72 -12.03 -7.94
C VAL A 247 24.52 -11.55 -9.15
N ASP A 248 25.10 -12.49 -9.90
CA ASP A 248 25.70 -12.16 -11.20
C ASP A 248 24.62 -11.78 -12.21
N ALA A 249 24.88 -10.77 -13.03
CA ALA A 249 23.94 -10.29 -14.02
C ALA A 249 23.48 -11.36 -15.03
N ARG A 250 24.35 -12.36 -15.30
CA ARG A 250 24.08 -13.50 -16.20
C ARG A 250 23.30 -14.64 -15.54
N SER A 251 23.01 -14.50 -14.25
CA SER A 251 22.34 -15.53 -13.44
C SER A 251 21.18 -14.92 -12.63
N LEU A 252 20.60 -13.83 -13.12
CA LEU A 252 19.54 -13.09 -12.40
C LEU A 252 18.38 -14.02 -12.01
N ARG A 253 17.91 -14.86 -12.94
CA ARG A 253 16.79 -15.79 -12.73
C ARG A 253 17.02 -16.82 -11.65
N SER A 254 18.26 -17.21 -11.39
CA SER A 254 18.58 -18.16 -10.32
C SER A 254 18.60 -17.50 -8.92
N GLY A 255 18.75 -16.18 -8.86
CA GLY A 255 18.84 -15.43 -7.61
C GLY A 255 17.57 -14.66 -7.23
N VAL A 256 16.68 -14.40 -8.20
CA VAL A 256 15.45 -13.59 -7.98
C VAL A 256 14.29 -14.18 -8.77
N ALA A 257 13.14 -14.27 -8.14
CA ALA A 257 11.87 -14.59 -8.80
C ALA A 257 11.37 -13.37 -9.60
N VAL A 258 11.93 -13.17 -10.80
CA VAL A 258 11.63 -12.01 -11.66
C VAL A 258 10.14 -11.91 -11.98
N ALA A 259 9.45 -13.03 -12.13
CA ALA A 259 8.02 -13.08 -12.41
C ALA A 259 7.13 -12.49 -11.29
N GLU A 260 7.68 -12.33 -10.07
CA GLU A 260 6.98 -11.68 -8.97
C GLU A 260 7.19 -10.16 -8.94
N CYS A 261 8.03 -9.62 -9.82
CA CYS A 261 8.36 -8.21 -9.87
C CYS A 261 7.44 -7.49 -10.85
N HIS A 262 6.75 -6.45 -10.39
CA HIS A 262 5.89 -5.61 -11.24
C HIS A 262 6.73 -4.69 -12.14
N ALA A 263 7.84 -4.18 -11.62
CA ALA A 263 8.74 -3.31 -12.37
C ALA A 263 10.20 -3.66 -12.10
N VAL A 264 11.04 -3.46 -13.10
CA VAL A 264 12.50 -3.60 -12.99
C VAL A 264 13.18 -2.31 -13.44
N VAL A 265 14.20 -1.88 -12.69
CA VAL A 265 15.07 -0.76 -13.06
C VAL A 265 16.49 -1.26 -13.24
N VAL A 266 17.04 -1.15 -14.44
CA VAL A 266 18.41 -1.51 -14.76
C VAL A 266 19.29 -0.27 -14.70
N MET A 267 20.19 -0.22 -13.71
CA MET A 267 21.01 0.94 -13.38
C MET A 267 22.40 0.58 -12.83
N SER A 268 23.04 -0.42 -13.45
CA SER A 268 24.36 -0.89 -12.98
C SER A 268 25.51 0.04 -13.37
N HIS A 269 25.30 0.99 -14.27
CA HIS A 269 26.32 1.85 -14.91
C HIS A 269 27.39 1.10 -15.72
N HIS A 270 27.27 -0.21 -15.86
CA HIS A 270 28.20 -1.03 -16.60
C HIS A 270 27.49 -1.69 -17.79
N LEU A 271 27.83 -1.29 -19.01
CA LEU A 271 27.13 -1.71 -20.22
C LEU A 271 27.01 -3.23 -20.36
N PRO A 272 28.09 -4.03 -20.17
CA PRO A 272 27.98 -5.50 -20.25
C PRO A 272 27.04 -6.09 -19.21
N SER A 273 26.97 -5.52 -18.00
CA SER A 273 26.04 -5.97 -16.96
C SER A 273 24.61 -5.62 -17.28
N ASP A 274 24.36 -4.40 -17.80
CA ASP A 274 23.01 -4.00 -18.22
C ASP A 274 22.48 -4.90 -19.35
N VAL A 275 23.33 -5.22 -20.35
CA VAL A 275 22.97 -6.17 -21.41
C VAL A 275 22.66 -7.55 -20.86
N ALA A 276 23.48 -8.04 -19.90
CA ALA A 276 23.28 -9.34 -19.29
C ALA A 276 21.95 -9.39 -18.48
N TYR A 277 21.66 -8.37 -17.66
CA TYR A 277 20.38 -8.27 -16.96
C TYR A 277 19.19 -8.27 -17.92
N LEU A 278 19.25 -7.49 -18.99
CA LEU A 278 18.17 -7.41 -19.96
C LEU A 278 17.95 -8.73 -20.73
N ARG A 279 19.03 -9.49 -21.03
CA ARG A 279 18.91 -10.86 -21.59
C ARG A 279 18.20 -11.81 -20.63
N GLU A 280 18.60 -11.82 -19.36
CA GLU A 280 17.99 -12.63 -18.33
C GLU A 280 16.50 -12.29 -18.15
N LEU A 281 16.14 -10.99 -18.16
CA LEU A 281 14.75 -10.53 -18.10
C LEU A 281 13.95 -11.00 -19.32
N ALA A 282 14.52 -10.92 -20.52
CA ALA A 282 13.85 -11.37 -21.75
C ALA A 282 13.58 -12.88 -21.76
N GLU A 283 14.34 -13.67 -21.02
CA GLU A 283 14.19 -15.12 -20.90
C GLU A 283 13.34 -15.56 -19.71
N ALA A 284 13.27 -14.73 -18.65
CA ALA A 284 12.47 -15.01 -17.45
C ALA A 284 10.96 -14.80 -17.63
N GLY A 285 10.53 -14.24 -18.76
CA GLY A 285 9.24 -13.60 -18.92
C GLY A 285 9.37 -12.12 -18.49
N VAL A 286 9.40 -11.25 -19.50
CA VAL A 286 9.66 -9.81 -19.29
C VAL A 286 8.63 -9.21 -18.34
N PRO A 287 9.02 -8.59 -17.23
CA PRO A 287 8.11 -7.80 -16.41
C PRO A 287 7.42 -6.73 -17.25
N ASP A 288 6.23 -6.33 -16.88
CA ASP A 288 5.44 -5.40 -17.69
C ASP A 288 6.06 -4.00 -17.78
N TYR A 289 6.94 -3.67 -16.84
CA TYR A 289 7.74 -2.45 -16.88
C TYR A 289 9.23 -2.78 -16.70
N VAL A 290 10.06 -2.33 -17.64
CA VAL A 290 11.52 -2.41 -17.55
C VAL A 290 12.11 -1.01 -17.83
N GLY A 291 12.66 -0.37 -16.81
CA GLY A 291 13.32 0.92 -16.91
C GLY A 291 14.82 0.76 -17.09
N LEU A 292 15.43 1.50 -18.02
CA LEU A 292 16.87 1.55 -18.23
C LEU A 292 17.41 2.94 -17.92
N LEU A 293 18.30 3.05 -16.95
CA LEU A 293 18.97 4.31 -16.62
C LEU A 293 20.02 4.65 -17.66
N GLY A 294 20.09 5.93 -18.00
CA GLY A 294 21.08 6.50 -18.89
C GLY A 294 20.49 7.13 -20.14
N PRO A 295 21.30 7.90 -20.90
CA PRO A 295 20.82 8.67 -22.03
C PRO A 295 20.34 7.77 -23.18
N SER A 296 19.52 8.33 -24.08
CA SER A 296 19.00 7.63 -25.27
C SER A 296 20.09 6.96 -26.13
N ALA A 297 21.29 7.54 -26.16
CA ALA A 297 22.44 6.93 -26.86
C ALA A 297 22.84 5.58 -26.23
N ARG A 298 22.81 5.47 -24.87
CA ARG A 298 23.08 4.22 -24.15
C ARG A 298 22.02 3.17 -24.48
N ARG A 299 20.74 3.55 -24.49
CA ARG A 299 19.64 2.67 -24.87
C ARG A 299 19.82 2.10 -26.28
N ARG A 300 20.17 2.94 -27.26
CA ARG A 300 20.42 2.47 -28.64
C ARG A 300 21.55 1.45 -28.69
N ARG A 301 22.68 1.74 -28.05
CA ARG A 301 23.82 0.83 -28.01
C ARG A 301 23.47 -0.51 -27.35
N ILE A 302 22.71 -0.49 -26.28
CA ILE A 302 22.24 -1.70 -25.60
C ILE A 302 21.31 -2.50 -26.53
N ALA A 303 20.41 -1.86 -27.25
CA ALA A 303 19.53 -2.52 -28.21
C ALA A 303 20.31 -3.20 -29.34
N GLU A 304 21.38 -2.59 -29.83
CA GLU A 304 22.30 -3.18 -30.81
C GLU A 304 22.98 -4.42 -30.25
N GLU A 305 23.50 -4.38 -29.03
CA GLU A 305 24.15 -5.48 -28.34
C GLU A 305 23.18 -6.65 -28.01
N LEU A 306 21.92 -6.35 -27.76
CA LEU A 306 20.86 -7.34 -27.52
C LEU A 306 20.45 -8.04 -28.81
N GLY A 307 20.56 -7.40 -29.96
CA GLY A 307 20.13 -7.96 -31.25
C GLY A 307 18.64 -8.37 -31.24
N ALA A 308 18.35 -9.60 -31.67
CA ALA A 308 16.97 -10.12 -31.71
C ALA A 308 16.26 -10.16 -30.34
N THR A 309 17.02 -10.22 -29.22
CA THR A 309 16.46 -10.19 -27.88
C THR A 309 15.81 -8.85 -27.57
N SER A 310 16.23 -7.75 -28.22
CA SER A 310 15.64 -6.42 -28.06
C SER A 310 14.15 -6.38 -28.44
N GLU A 311 13.71 -7.21 -29.38
CA GLU A 311 12.30 -7.27 -29.81
C GLU A 311 11.37 -7.75 -28.68
N LYS A 312 11.83 -8.69 -27.84
CA LYS A 312 11.05 -9.16 -26.67
C LYS A 312 10.83 -8.07 -25.61
N LEU A 313 11.76 -7.11 -25.55
CA LEU A 313 11.73 -6.01 -24.58
C LEU A 313 11.07 -4.75 -25.13
N ARG A 314 10.85 -4.65 -26.45
CA ARG A 314 10.51 -3.42 -27.16
C ARG A 314 9.33 -2.65 -26.57
N SER A 315 8.24 -3.35 -26.26
CA SER A 315 7.02 -2.72 -25.72
C SER A 315 7.10 -2.37 -24.23
N ARG A 316 8.06 -2.95 -23.52
CA ARG A 316 8.17 -2.84 -22.04
C ARG A 316 9.41 -2.09 -21.58
N LEU A 317 10.42 -1.94 -22.46
CA LEU A 317 11.67 -1.22 -22.16
C LEU A 317 11.51 0.28 -22.30
N ARG A 318 11.58 1.00 -21.21
CA ARG A 318 11.57 2.46 -21.12
C ARG A 318 13.00 2.97 -20.89
N GLY A 319 13.41 3.96 -21.63
CA GLY A 319 14.77 4.53 -21.49
C GLY A 319 14.95 5.78 -22.34
N PRO A 320 15.41 6.87 -21.77
CA PRO A 320 15.75 7.05 -20.35
C PRO A 320 14.58 6.74 -19.42
N VAL A 321 14.84 6.06 -18.28
CA VAL A 321 13.81 5.79 -17.28
C VAL A 321 13.54 7.06 -16.46
N GLY A 322 12.25 7.26 -16.13
CA GLY A 322 11.76 8.39 -15.36
C GLY A 322 11.19 9.52 -16.22
N PHE A 323 10.23 10.24 -15.66
CA PHE A 323 9.71 11.44 -16.30
C PHE A 323 10.79 12.52 -16.46
N ASP A 324 10.73 13.27 -17.55
CA ASP A 324 11.59 14.44 -17.73
C ASP A 324 11.09 15.60 -16.86
N ILE A 325 11.65 15.70 -15.66
CA ILE A 325 11.35 16.76 -14.68
C ILE A 325 12.55 17.68 -14.44
N GLY A 326 13.56 17.64 -15.32
CA GLY A 326 14.80 18.40 -15.15
C GLY A 326 15.70 17.89 -14.02
N ALA A 327 15.58 16.63 -13.63
CA ALA A 327 16.34 16.04 -12.53
C ALA A 327 17.82 15.86 -12.90
N VAL A 328 18.72 16.33 -12.02
CA VAL A 328 20.18 16.21 -12.17
C VAL A 328 20.84 15.55 -10.96
N THR A 329 20.18 15.52 -9.80
CA THR A 329 20.69 14.84 -8.58
C THR A 329 20.17 13.40 -8.49
N PRO A 330 20.85 12.49 -7.78
CA PRO A 330 20.38 11.13 -7.57
C PRO A 330 18.96 11.07 -6.98
N GLU A 331 18.62 11.97 -6.05
CA GLU A 331 17.28 12.05 -5.42
C GLU A 331 16.22 12.55 -6.42
N GLY A 332 16.57 13.54 -7.25
CA GLY A 332 15.68 14.02 -8.32
C GLY A 332 15.43 12.95 -9.38
N ILE A 333 16.47 12.20 -9.78
CA ILE A 333 16.36 11.07 -10.70
C ILE A 333 15.49 9.97 -10.07
N ALA A 334 15.67 9.69 -8.79
CA ALA A 334 14.83 8.73 -8.07
C ALA A 334 13.35 9.15 -8.08
N LEU A 335 13.06 10.43 -7.82
CA LEU A 335 11.70 10.97 -7.91
C LEU A 335 11.11 10.77 -9.32
N ALA A 336 11.89 11.08 -10.37
CA ALA A 336 11.46 10.89 -11.75
C ALA A 336 11.11 9.43 -12.07
N ILE A 337 11.98 8.49 -11.66
CA ILE A 337 11.81 7.05 -11.87
C ILE A 337 10.57 6.54 -11.12
N ILE A 338 10.47 6.85 -9.83
CA ILE A 338 9.37 6.35 -8.99
C ILE A 338 8.03 6.93 -9.42
N SER A 339 7.99 8.21 -9.84
CA SER A 339 6.77 8.84 -10.36
C SER A 339 6.30 8.17 -11.66
N GLU A 340 7.22 7.84 -12.58
CA GLU A 340 6.86 7.14 -13.82
C GLU A 340 6.33 5.72 -13.54
N ILE A 341 6.99 4.97 -12.66
CA ILE A 341 6.54 3.63 -12.26
C ILE A 341 5.18 3.72 -11.56
N HIS A 342 4.98 4.70 -10.67
CA HIS A 342 3.72 4.89 -9.96
C HIS A 342 2.57 5.20 -10.91
N ALA A 343 2.77 6.09 -11.88
CA ALA A 343 1.78 6.41 -12.90
C ALA A 343 1.42 5.17 -13.73
N TRP A 344 2.45 4.41 -14.15
CA TRP A 344 2.24 3.17 -14.91
C TRP A 344 1.46 2.12 -14.10
N LEU A 345 1.76 1.93 -12.81
CA LEU A 345 1.02 1.02 -11.93
C LEU A 345 -0.45 1.44 -11.74
N ALA A 346 -0.73 2.76 -11.75
CA ALA A 346 -2.09 3.27 -11.63
C ALA A 346 -2.93 3.11 -12.91
N GLU A 347 -2.28 3.02 -14.07
CA GLU A 347 -2.93 2.81 -15.38
C GLU A 347 -3.05 1.32 -15.77
N SER A 348 -2.29 0.46 -15.10
CA SER A 348 -2.31 -0.99 -15.35
C SER A 348 -3.52 -1.60 -14.65
N PRO A 349 -4.35 -2.41 -15.34
CA PRO A 349 -5.55 -3.04 -14.79
C PRO A 349 -5.25 -4.08 -13.72
#